data_fc7815ea52200143ec09516ca374f476
#
_entry.id   fc7815ea52200143ec09516ca374f476
#
_cell.length_a   1.000
_cell.length_b   1.000
_cell.length_c   1.000
_cell.angle_alpha   90.00
_cell.angle_beta   90.00
_cell.angle_gamma   90.00
#
_symmetry.space_group_name_H-M   'P 1'
#
loop_
_entity.id
_entity.type
_entity.pdbx_description
1 polymer ?
#
loop_
_entity_poly.entity_id
_entity_poly.type
_entity_poly.pdbx_seq_one_letter_code
_entity_poly.pdbx_strand_id
1 'polypeptide(L)'
;MRVAPLLLAVAAGGCAAVPPAIGEPGAEVPDRKAEASYQEALSRVTEHREVYSGIDTQLFCAATYQSAEFREARVRRQALFQTWPEPKLDEALARERAEAAQVHELVFGVSIVDRRFDDFDSKNTIWRLSLATDQGEVTPLAVRRVGRANQDLRAYYPYLGDFWTMYTVRFPVAVAGRPLVAPTTRALLFRMSSTQGQVEMAFQVETRTAAAPSSPPASAVPPSPPAPR
;
A
#
# COMPACT_ATOMS: atom_id res chain seq x y z
N MET A 1 4.83 -50.66 -44.19
CA MET A 1 5.35 -49.34 -43.83
C MET A 1 4.35 -48.63 -42.92
N ARG A 2 4.67 -48.52 -41.63
CA ARG A 2 3.83 -47.82 -40.65
C ARG A 2 4.44 -46.46 -40.37
N VAL A 3 3.75 -45.37 -40.73
CA VAL A 3 4.18 -44.00 -40.49
C VAL A 3 3.57 -43.60 -39.15
N ALA A 4 4.42 -43.34 -38.14
CA ALA A 4 3.99 -42.83 -36.85
C ALA A 4 3.83 -41.28 -36.92
N PRO A 5 2.76 -40.67 -36.40
CA PRO A 5 2.64 -39.24 -36.35
C PRO A 5 3.49 -38.70 -35.21
N LEU A 6 4.38 -37.77 -35.52
CA LEU A 6 5.18 -37.00 -34.58
C LEU A 6 4.29 -35.86 -33.99
N LEU A 7 3.85 -36.03 -32.75
CA LEU A 7 3.13 -34.97 -32.00
C LEU A 7 4.15 -33.91 -31.56
N LEU A 8 4.09 -32.73 -32.21
CA LEU A 8 4.85 -31.56 -31.83
C LEU A 8 4.11 -30.84 -30.71
N ALA A 9 4.55 -30.99 -29.46
CA ALA A 9 4.03 -30.23 -28.32
C ALA A 9 4.62 -28.82 -28.36
N VAL A 10 3.82 -27.84 -28.77
CA VAL A 10 4.14 -26.41 -28.65
C VAL A 10 3.91 -26.00 -27.19
N ALA A 11 4.97 -25.88 -26.44
CA ALA A 11 4.95 -25.25 -25.12
C ALA A 11 4.70 -23.75 -25.31
N ALA A 12 3.48 -23.29 -25.10
CA ALA A 12 3.15 -21.88 -25.00
C ALA A 12 3.74 -21.36 -23.68
N GLY A 13 5.00 -20.93 -23.72
CA GLY A 13 5.60 -20.14 -22.65
C GLY A 13 4.93 -18.79 -22.60
N GLY A 14 3.89 -18.64 -21.77
CA GLY A 14 3.33 -17.34 -21.45
C GLY A 14 4.41 -16.51 -20.78
N CYS A 15 4.88 -15.45 -21.46
CA CYS A 15 5.69 -14.41 -20.82
C CYS A 15 4.77 -13.68 -19.81
N ALA A 16 4.67 -14.19 -18.59
CA ALA A 16 4.27 -13.37 -17.48
C ALA A 16 5.37 -12.31 -17.35
N ALA A 17 5.08 -11.06 -17.75
CA ALA A 17 5.91 -9.91 -17.44
C ALA A 17 5.88 -9.75 -15.92
N VAL A 18 6.76 -10.45 -15.23
CA VAL A 18 7.05 -10.16 -13.83
C VAL A 18 7.65 -8.76 -13.84
N PRO A 19 7.02 -7.75 -13.17
CA PRO A 19 7.66 -6.46 -13.04
C PRO A 19 9.05 -6.68 -12.44
N PRO A 20 10.09 -5.97 -12.92
CA PRO A 20 11.44 -6.14 -12.43
C PRO A 20 11.42 -5.94 -10.92
N ALA A 21 11.64 -7.00 -10.16
CA ALA A 21 11.85 -6.88 -8.74
C ALA A 21 13.11 -6.02 -8.56
N ILE A 22 13.03 -4.99 -7.73
CA ILE A 22 14.23 -4.34 -7.24
C ILE A 22 15.02 -5.42 -6.53
N GLY A 23 16.11 -5.87 -7.11
CA GLY A 23 16.84 -7.04 -6.65
C GLY A 23 17.12 -8.06 -7.74
N GLU A 24 16.94 -7.71 -9.03
CA GLU A 24 17.48 -8.52 -10.12
C GLU A 24 18.96 -8.81 -9.90
N PRO A 25 19.44 -10.00 -10.35
CA PRO A 25 20.85 -10.35 -10.26
C PRO A 25 21.71 -9.25 -10.87
N GLY A 26 22.46 -8.52 -10.05
CA GLY A 26 23.27 -7.37 -10.45
C GLY A 26 22.87 -6.04 -9.84
N ALA A 27 21.67 -5.88 -9.30
CA ALA A 27 21.32 -4.70 -8.50
C ALA A 27 21.93 -4.84 -7.10
N GLU A 28 22.85 -3.96 -6.74
CA GLU A 28 23.37 -3.87 -5.37
C GLU A 28 22.28 -3.29 -4.47
N VAL A 29 21.62 -4.14 -3.70
CA VAL A 29 20.74 -3.71 -2.61
C VAL A 29 21.54 -3.71 -1.32
N PRO A 30 21.52 -2.63 -0.55
CA PRO A 30 22.30 -2.52 0.69
C PRO A 30 22.00 -3.64 1.68
N ASP A 31 20.74 -4.08 1.76
CA ASP A 31 20.29 -5.18 2.61
C ASP A 31 19.14 -5.95 1.95
N ARG A 32 19.41 -7.18 1.50
CA ARG A 32 18.42 -8.05 0.85
C ARG A 32 17.27 -8.44 1.78
N LYS A 33 17.53 -8.59 3.08
CA LYS A 33 16.50 -8.93 4.06
C LYS A 33 15.55 -7.76 4.28
N ALA A 34 16.09 -6.56 4.42
CA ALA A 34 15.30 -5.34 4.53
C ALA A 34 14.47 -5.09 3.27
N GLU A 35 15.03 -5.35 2.09
CA GLU A 35 14.30 -5.23 0.82
C GLU A 35 13.15 -6.25 0.73
N ALA A 36 13.38 -7.51 1.09
CA ALA A 36 12.32 -8.53 1.12
C ALA A 36 11.19 -8.15 2.10
N SER A 37 11.54 -7.64 3.28
CA SER A 37 10.56 -7.15 4.26
C SER A 37 9.75 -5.96 3.74
N TYR A 38 10.39 -5.05 2.98
CA TYR A 38 9.71 -3.95 2.34
C TYR A 38 8.71 -4.41 1.28
N GLN A 39 9.12 -5.34 0.41
CA GLN A 39 8.27 -5.90 -0.64
C GLN A 39 7.06 -6.62 -0.05
N GLU A 40 7.25 -7.35 1.03
CA GLU A 40 6.16 -8.00 1.77
C GLU A 40 5.20 -6.96 2.37
N ALA A 41 5.72 -5.90 3.02
CA ALA A 41 4.90 -4.82 3.54
C ALA A 41 4.11 -4.09 2.45
N LEU A 42 4.73 -3.82 1.29
CA LEU A 42 4.09 -3.20 0.13
C LEU A 42 2.98 -4.09 -0.43
N SER A 43 3.22 -5.40 -0.58
CA SER A 43 2.22 -6.33 -1.14
C SER A 43 0.96 -6.44 -0.29
N ARG A 44 1.09 -6.33 1.04
CA ARG A 44 -0.05 -6.37 1.97
C ARG A 44 -0.99 -5.16 1.86
N VAL A 45 -0.45 -4.02 1.43
CA VAL A 45 -1.19 -2.75 1.36
C VAL A 45 -1.42 -2.26 -0.08
N THR A 46 -1.19 -3.10 -1.07
CA THR A 46 -1.35 -2.74 -2.48
C THR A 46 -2.38 -3.65 -3.15
N GLU A 47 -3.34 -3.03 -3.82
CA GLU A 47 -4.37 -3.70 -4.59
C GLU A 47 -4.33 -3.25 -6.06
N HIS A 48 -4.69 -4.17 -6.95
CA HIS A 48 -4.74 -3.94 -8.40
C HIS A 48 -6.14 -4.25 -8.92
N ARG A 49 -6.62 -3.45 -9.86
CA ARG A 49 -7.90 -3.70 -10.55
C ARG A 49 -7.79 -3.26 -12.00
N GLU A 50 -8.65 -3.88 -12.79
CA GLU A 50 -8.80 -3.58 -14.21
C GLU A 50 -10.28 -3.43 -14.53
N VAL A 51 -10.61 -2.48 -15.41
CA VAL A 51 -11.96 -2.27 -15.91
C VAL A 51 -11.99 -2.53 -17.40
N TYR A 52 -12.90 -3.40 -17.81
CA TYR A 52 -13.08 -3.77 -19.20
C TYR A 52 -14.43 -3.28 -19.71
N SER A 53 -14.50 -2.93 -21.01
CA SER A 53 -15.72 -2.74 -21.77
C SER A 53 -15.71 -3.72 -22.93
N GLY A 54 -16.45 -4.82 -22.79
CA GLY A 54 -16.32 -5.95 -23.72
C GLY A 54 -14.94 -6.57 -23.65
N ILE A 55 -14.20 -6.55 -24.77
CA ILE A 55 -12.82 -7.05 -24.88
C ILE A 55 -11.77 -5.94 -24.68
N ASP A 56 -12.20 -4.68 -24.60
CA ASP A 56 -11.30 -3.55 -24.49
C ASP A 56 -11.07 -3.16 -23.03
N THR A 57 -9.80 -3.03 -22.64
CA THR A 57 -9.44 -2.49 -21.33
C THR A 57 -9.65 -0.99 -21.34
N GLN A 58 -10.44 -0.48 -20.40
CA GLN A 58 -10.69 0.95 -20.25
C GLN A 58 -9.74 1.60 -19.24
N LEU A 59 -9.42 0.88 -18.17
CA LEU A 59 -8.65 1.38 -17.05
C LEU A 59 -7.85 0.26 -16.42
N PHE A 60 -6.55 0.46 -16.24
CA PHE A 60 -5.73 -0.24 -15.26
C PHE A 60 -5.52 0.68 -14.06
N CYS A 61 -5.65 0.15 -12.86
CA CYS A 61 -5.37 0.90 -11.65
C CYS A 61 -4.75 0.02 -10.57
N ALA A 62 -3.90 0.65 -9.78
CA ALA A 62 -3.35 0.06 -8.58
C ALA A 62 -3.30 1.12 -7.48
N ALA A 63 -3.54 0.73 -6.26
CA ALA A 63 -3.48 1.64 -5.12
C ALA A 63 -2.74 1.01 -3.95
N THR A 64 -1.98 1.82 -3.23
CA THR A 64 -1.29 1.46 -1.99
C THR A 64 -1.82 2.30 -0.85
N TYR A 65 -2.41 1.66 0.13
CA TYR A 65 -2.81 2.32 1.36
C TYR A 65 -1.58 2.63 2.23
N GLN A 66 -1.41 3.90 2.62
CA GLN A 66 -0.30 4.37 3.43
C GLN A 66 -0.57 4.10 4.91
N SER A 67 -0.64 2.81 5.31
CA SER A 67 -0.76 2.44 6.72
C SER A 67 0.45 2.94 7.52
N ALA A 68 0.31 3.08 8.85
CA ALA A 68 1.41 3.52 9.71
C ALA A 68 2.64 2.61 9.56
N GLU A 69 2.42 1.30 9.46
CA GLU A 69 3.49 0.31 9.28
C GLU A 69 4.19 0.44 7.93
N PHE A 70 3.42 0.58 6.86
CA PHE A 70 3.99 0.75 5.54
C PHE A 70 4.76 2.08 5.40
N ARG A 71 4.25 3.17 5.97
CA ARG A 71 4.97 4.46 6.04
C ARG A 71 6.32 4.30 6.73
N GLU A 72 6.38 3.59 7.86
CA GLU A 72 7.64 3.30 8.56
C GLU A 72 8.59 2.45 7.71
N ALA A 73 8.09 1.39 7.07
CA ALA A 73 8.90 0.54 6.18
C ALA A 73 9.49 1.34 5.01
N ARG A 74 8.70 2.22 4.41
CA ARG A 74 9.13 3.10 3.33
C ARG A 74 10.23 4.08 3.77
N VAL A 75 10.07 4.71 4.94
CA VAL A 75 11.08 5.64 5.48
C VAL A 75 12.37 4.91 5.82
N ARG A 76 12.30 3.73 6.45
CA ARG A 76 13.48 2.92 6.76
C ARG A 76 14.22 2.48 5.50
N ARG A 77 13.47 2.06 4.47
CA ARG A 77 14.04 1.74 3.17
C ARG A 77 14.74 2.95 2.55
N GLN A 78 14.11 4.12 2.57
CA GLN A 78 14.71 5.36 2.08
C GLN A 78 15.99 5.71 2.85
N ALA A 79 15.97 5.61 4.18
CA ALA A 79 17.13 5.88 5.02
C ALA A 79 18.30 4.94 4.69
N LEU A 80 18.02 3.66 4.46
CA LEU A 80 19.02 2.67 4.09
C LEU A 80 19.69 3.02 2.75
N PHE A 81 18.90 3.31 1.71
CA PHE A 81 19.44 3.63 0.38
C PHE A 81 20.15 4.99 0.34
N GLN A 82 19.71 5.95 1.14
CA GLN A 82 20.30 7.29 1.21
C GLN A 82 21.29 7.46 2.36
N THR A 83 21.61 6.39 3.08
CA THR A 83 22.56 6.38 4.22
C THR A 83 22.27 7.50 5.23
N TRP A 84 21.00 7.60 5.66
CA TRP A 84 20.62 8.66 6.60
C TRP A 84 21.21 8.42 7.98
N PRO A 85 21.65 9.48 8.66
CA PRO A 85 22.03 9.39 10.07
C PRO A 85 20.78 9.14 10.94
N GLU A 86 20.96 8.46 12.07
CA GLU A 86 19.87 8.04 12.95
C GLU A 86 18.93 9.19 13.39
N PRO A 87 19.42 10.38 13.76
CA PRO A 87 18.53 11.49 14.13
C PRO A 87 17.59 11.91 12.99
N LYS A 88 18.03 11.88 11.74
CA LYS A 88 17.20 12.19 10.56
C LYS A 88 16.14 11.11 10.33
N LEU A 89 16.50 9.85 10.54
CA LEU A 89 15.55 8.73 10.45
C LEU A 89 14.46 8.87 11.51
N ASP A 90 14.83 9.14 12.77
CA ASP A 90 13.89 9.30 13.87
C ASP A 90 12.92 10.46 13.65
N GLU A 91 13.41 11.60 13.19
CA GLU A 91 12.57 12.75 12.84
C GLU A 91 11.58 12.39 11.72
N ALA A 92 12.04 11.70 10.67
CA ALA A 92 11.18 11.29 9.57
C ALA A 92 10.11 10.28 10.03
N LEU A 93 10.47 9.32 10.86
CA LEU A 93 9.53 8.37 11.45
C LEU A 93 8.48 9.06 12.33
N ALA A 94 8.90 10.01 13.17
CA ALA A 94 7.98 10.77 14.01
C ALA A 94 6.98 11.59 13.18
N ARG A 95 7.44 12.22 12.10
CA ARG A 95 6.59 12.96 11.17
C ARG A 95 5.56 12.07 10.48
N GLU A 96 5.99 10.91 9.95
CA GLU A 96 5.07 9.98 9.28
C GLU A 96 4.02 9.40 10.24
N ARG A 97 4.40 9.11 11.49
CA ARG A 97 3.44 8.68 12.53
C ARG A 97 2.41 9.75 12.85
N ALA A 98 2.86 10.99 12.99
CA ALA A 98 1.96 12.12 13.23
C ALA A 98 0.98 12.32 12.06
N GLU A 99 1.44 12.19 10.83
CA GLU A 99 0.60 12.32 9.64
C GLU A 99 -0.38 11.15 9.51
N ALA A 100 0.05 9.91 9.78
CA ALA A 100 -0.82 8.73 9.76
C ALA A 100 -1.97 8.83 10.79
N ALA A 101 -1.77 9.55 11.89
CA ALA A 101 -2.82 9.80 12.87
C ALA A 101 -3.85 10.84 12.43
N GLN A 102 -3.55 11.67 11.44
CA GLN A 102 -4.40 12.77 11.01
C GLN A 102 -5.22 12.46 9.75
N VAL A 103 -4.68 11.62 8.87
CA VAL A 103 -5.33 11.33 7.58
C VAL A 103 -5.11 9.87 7.16
N HIS A 104 -6.11 9.29 6.52
CA HIS A 104 -5.92 8.11 5.70
C HIS A 104 -5.47 8.55 4.31
N GLU A 105 -4.34 8.08 3.87
CA GLU A 105 -3.78 8.42 2.56
C GLU A 105 -3.59 7.18 1.71
N LEU A 106 -3.91 7.31 0.42
CA LEU A 106 -3.57 6.33 -0.59
C LEU A 106 -2.74 6.98 -1.69
N VAL A 107 -1.78 6.22 -2.18
CA VAL A 107 -1.10 6.47 -3.44
C VAL A 107 -1.73 5.56 -4.47
N PHE A 108 -2.23 6.11 -5.57
CA PHE A 108 -2.77 5.27 -6.64
C PHE A 108 -2.23 5.69 -7.99
N GLY A 109 -2.06 4.71 -8.85
CA GLY A 109 -1.69 4.88 -10.23
C GLY A 109 -2.80 4.42 -11.14
N VAL A 110 -2.94 5.09 -12.26
CA VAL A 110 -3.91 4.74 -13.30
C VAL A 110 -3.28 4.81 -14.68
N SER A 111 -3.70 3.89 -15.54
CA SER A 111 -3.48 3.96 -16.98
C SER A 111 -4.84 3.89 -17.63
N ILE A 112 -5.29 5.01 -18.22
CA ILE A 112 -6.59 5.17 -18.85
C ILE A 112 -6.38 5.31 -20.34
N VAL A 113 -7.17 4.57 -21.13
CA VAL A 113 -7.09 4.60 -22.59
C VAL A 113 -7.48 5.98 -23.12
N ASP A 114 -8.60 6.53 -22.67
CA ASP A 114 -9.00 7.88 -23.00
C ASP A 114 -8.48 8.87 -21.96
N ARG A 115 -7.39 9.54 -22.30
CA ARG A 115 -6.72 10.49 -21.42
C ARG A 115 -7.55 11.71 -21.01
N ARG A 116 -8.68 11.98 -21.63
CA ARG A 116 -9.60 13.03 -21.20
C ARG A 116 -10.19 12.74 -19.82
N PHE A 117 -10.24 11.48 -19.44
CA PHE A 117 -10.74 11.02 -18.15
C PHE A 117 -9.63 10.78 -17.10
N ASP A 118 -8.37 11.12 -17.44
CA ASP A 118 -7.24 11.10 -16.49
C ASP A 118 -7.18 12.44 -15.73
N ASP A 119 -8.25 12.76 -14.98
CA ASP A 119 -8.52 14.07 -14.40
C ASP A 119 -9.00 14.03 -12.95
N PHE A 120 -8.59 13.01 -12.17
CA PHE A 120 -9.07 12.75 -10.80
C PHE A 120 -8.91 13.94 -9.83
N ASP A 121 -7.97 14.84 -10.07
CA ASP A 121 -7.73 16.06 -9.30
C ASP A 121 -8.49 17.29 -9.80
N SER A 122 -9.24 17.16 -10.89
CA SER A 122 -10.04 18.25 -11.46
C SER A 122 -11.31 18.47 -10.61
N LYS A 123 -11.74 19.74 -10.52
CA LYS A 123 -13.01 20.10 -9.89
C LYS A 123 -14.23 19.55 -10.63
N ASN A 124 -14.08 19.35 -11.93
CA ASN A 124 -15.14 18.85 -12.83
C ASN A 124 -14.90 17.41 -13.26
N THR A 125 -14.10 16.66 -12.50
CA THR A 125 -13.86 15.24 -12.79
C THR A 125 -15.16 14.45 -12.79
N ILE A 126 -15.24 13.46 -13.68
CA ILE A 126 -16.35 12.49 -13.68
C ILE A 126 -16.18 11.43 -12.58
N TRP A 127 -14.99 11.35 -11.96
CA TRP A 127 -14.66 10.34 -10.98
C TRP A 127 -15.12 10.74 -9.57
N ARG A 128 -15.83 9.83 -8.93
CA ARG A 128 -16.14 9.91 -7.51
C ARG A 128 -15.22 8.95 -6.77
N LEU A 129 -14.44 9.50 -5.84
CA LEU A 129 -13.58 8.73 -4.96
C LEU A 129 -14.19 8.69 -3.57
N SER A 130 -14.13 7.54 -2.91
CA SER A 130 -14.54 7.40 -1.52
C SER A 130 -13.72 6.34 -0.80
N LEU A 131 -13.69 6.45 0.53
CA LEU A 131 -13.13 5.46 1.42
C LEU A 131 -14.21 5.02 2.40
N ALA A 132 -14.49 3.73 2.44
CA ALA A 132 -15.58 3.17 3.24
C ALA A 132 -15.08 2.09 4.21
N THR A 133 -15.78 1.96 5.33
CA THR A 133 -15.62 0.88 6.31
C THR A 133 -16.99 0.47 6.84
N ASP A 134 -17.00 -0.43 7.82
CA ASP A 134 -18.18 -0.76 8.63
C ASP A 134 -18.71 0.43 9.46
N GLN A 135 -17.90 1.50 9.65
CA GLN A 135 -18.30 2.71 10.37
C GLN A 135 -18.96 3.76 9.48
N GLY A 136 -18.80 3.67 8.17
CA GLY A 136 -19.36 4.61 7.20
C GLY A 136 -18.44 4.86 6.01
N GLU A 137 -18.81 5.86 5.22
CA GLU A 137 -18.12 6.25 4.00
C GLU A 137 -17.76 7.73 4.04
N VAL A 138 -16.57 8.08 3.57
CA VAL A 138 -16.05 9.45 3.51
C VAL A 138 -15.56 9.79 2.11
N THR A 139 -15.67 11.08 1.77
CA THR A 139 -15.10 11.63 0.53
C THR A 139 -13.71 12.20 0.77
N PRO A 140 -12.89 12.37 -0.28
CA PRO A 140 -11.53 12.91 -0.13
C PRO A 140 -11.53 14.33 0.44
N LEU A 141 -10.56 14.60 1.33
CA LEU A 141 -10.15 15.95 1.71
C LEU A 141 -9.37 16.64 0.60
N ALA A 142 -8.56 15.86 -0.11
CA ALA A 142 -7.74 16.34 -1.22
C ALA A 142 -7.38 15.19 -2.15
N VAL A 143 -7.35 15.48 -3.44
CA VAL A 143 -6.76 14.64 -4.47
C VAL A 143 -5.69 15.47 -5.17
N ARG A 144 -4.50 14.93 -5.32
CA ARG A 144 -3.38 15.62 -5.95
C ARG A 144 -2.75 14.76 -7.03
N ARG A 145 -2.63 15.31 -8.21
CA ARG A 145 -1.85 14.70 -9.29
C ARG A 145 -0.36 14.83 -8.99
N VAL A 146 0.35 13.72 -8.99
CA VAL A 146 1.82 13.67 -8.93
C VAL A 146 2.38 13.63 -10.36
N GLY A 147 1.64 13.05 -11.29
CA GLY A 147 2.02 12.89 -12.68
C GLY A 147 2.71 11.55 -12.94
N ARG A 148 3.66 11.53 -13.87
CA ARG A 148 4.46 10.34 -14.15
C ARG A 148 5.44 10.07 -13.02
N ALA A 149 5.50 8.83 -12.57
CA ALA A 149 6.45 8.43 -11.56
C ALA A 149 7.89 8.55 -12.10
N ASN A 150 8.75 9.26 -11.35
CA ASN A 150 10.18 9.23 -11.58
C ASN A 150 10.79 7.91 -11.08
N GLN A 151 12.10 7.71 -11.26
CA GLN A 151 12.77 6.47 -10.83
C GLN A 151 12.65 6.21 -9.33
N ASP A 152 12.73 7.26 -8.49
CA ASP A 152 12.61 7.13 -7.04
C ASP A 152 11.21 6.63 -6.65
N LEU A 153 10.16 7.22 -7.23
CA LEU A 153 8.79 6.80 -6.97
C LEU A 153 8.50 5.37 -7.45
N ARG A 154 9.08 4.96 -8.59
CA ARG A 154 8.98 3.58 -9.06
C ARG A 154 9.73 2.60 -8.16
N ALA A 155 10.83 3.05 -7.56
CA ALA A 155 11.52 2.26 -6.56
C ALA A 155 10.61 1.95 -5.36
N TYR A 156 9.77 2.90 -4.92
CA TYR A 156 8.81 2.67 -3.84
C TYR A 156 7.51 1.99 -4.30
N TYR A 157 7.08 2.23 -5.54
CA TYR A 157 5.82 1.73 -6.10
C TYR A 157 6.08 1.10 -7.46
N PRO A 158 6.65 -0.12 -7.52
CA PRO A 158 7.12 -0.75 -8.76
C PRO A 158 6.01 -1.07 -9.77
N TYR A 159 4.74 -1.04 -9.33
CA TYR A 159 3.59 -1.19 -10.22
C TYR A 159 3.34 0.03 -11.12
N LEU A 160 3.96 1.18 -10.84
CA LEU A 160 3.80 2.40 -11.64
C LEU A 160 4.62 2.30 -12.93
N GLY A 161 3.98 1.89 -14.02
CA GLY A 161 4.57 1.83 -15.35
C GLY A 161 4.79 3.20 -16.00
N ASP A 162 5.44 3.21 -17.17
CA ASP A 162 5.78 4.44 -17.90
C ASP A 162 4.58 5.27 -18.35
N PHE A 163 3.46 4.62 -18.58
CA PHE A 163 2.23 5.27 -19.08
C PHE A 163 1.22 5.57 -17.99
N TRP A 164 1.58 5.31 -16.74
CA TRP A 164 0.71 5.50 -15.59
C TRP A 164 0.82 6.92 -15.07
N THR A 165 -0.33 7.47 -14.67
CA THR A 165 -0.39 8.72 -13.92
C THR A 165 -0.60 8.39 -12.45
N MET A 166 0.26 8.94 -11.60
CA MET A 166 0.21 8.77 -10.16
C MET A 166 -0.55 9.91 -9.51
N TYR A 167 -1.36 9.56 -8.51
CA TYR A 167 -2.11 10.47 -7.66
C TYR A 167 -1.90 10.13 -6.19
N THR A 168 -2.05 11.12 -5.34
CA THR A 168 -2.25 10.94 -3.90
C THR A 168 -3.65 11.39 -3.54
N VAL A 169 -4.32 10.63 -2.68
CA VAL A 169 -5.65 10.97 -2.16
C VAL A 169 -5.65 10.87 -0.65
N ARG A 170 -6.23 11.87 0.01
CA ARG A 170 -6.27 11.98 1.46
C ARG A 170 -7.71 12.00 1.94
N PHE A 171 -8.02 11.21 2.96
CA PHE A 171 -9.34 11.08 3.56
C PHE A 171 -9.31 11.43 5.05
N PRO A 172 -10.45 11.88 5.62
CA PRO A 172 -10.53 12.11 7.05
C PRO A 172 -10.43 10.81 7.84
N VAL A 173 -9.86 10.86 9.04
CA VAL A 173 -9.76 9.71 9.95
C VAL A 173 -11.05 9.41 10.70
N ALA A 174 -12.06 10.28 10.58
CA ALA A 174 -13.33 10.17 11.29
C ALA A 174 -14.52 10.42 10.36
N VAL A 175 -15.64 9.77 10.64
CA VAL A 175 -16.95 9.97 10.02
C VAL A 175 -18.00 10.22 11.10
N ALA A 176 -18.75 11.31 10.97
CA ALA A 176 -19.78 11.71 11.94
C ALA A 176 -19.27 11.72 13.41
N GLY A 177 -18.04 12.19 13.62
CA GLY A 177 -17.42 12.28 14.95
C GLY A 177 -16.88 10.95 15.52
N ARG A 178 -16.94 9.85 14.76
CA ARG A 178 -16.41 8.54 15.15
C ARG A 178 -15.20 8.18 14.27
N PRO A 179 -14.20 7.46 14.80
CA PRO A 179 -13.09 6.97 13.97
C PRO A 179 -13.62 6.15 12.78
N LEU A 180 -13.09 6.42 11.59
CA LEU A 180 -13.42 5.63 10.39
C LEU A 180 -12.91 4.19 10.51
N VAL A 181 -11.78 4.00 11.17
CA VAL A 181 -11.21 2.70 11.50
C VAL A 181 -11.41 2.46 12.99
N ALA A 182 -12.35 1.57 13.33
CA ALA A 182 -12.57 1.09 14.70
C ALA A 182 -11.76 -0.19 14.97
N PRO A 183 -11.61 -0.62 16.21
CA PRO A 183 -10.95 -1.90 16.54
C PRO A 183 -11.60 -3.13 15.89
N THR A 184 -12.88 -3.02 15.49
CA THR A 184 -13.65 -4.06 14.80
C THR A 184 -13.52 -4.01 13.28
N THR A 185 -13.03 -2.93 12.73
CA THR A 185 -12.90 -2.72 11.29
C THR A 185 -11.87 -3.69 10.72
N ARG A 186 -12.27 -4.48 9.72
CA ARG A 186 -11.42 -5.49 9.09
C ARG A 186 -10.84 -5.04 7.76
N ALA A 187 -11.53 -4.14 7.07
CA ALA A 187 -11.11 -3.67 5.76
C ALA A 187 -11.48 -2.20 5.53
N LEU A 188 -10.63 -1.52 4.76
CA LEU A 188 -10.87 -0.23 4.13
C LEU A 188 -11.19 -0.50 2.66
N LEU A 189 -12.30 0.03 2.18
CA LEU A 189 -12.74 -0.10 0.80
C LEU A 189 -12.52 1.23 0.08
N PHE A 190 -11.50 1.29 -0.77
CA PHE A 190 -11.30 2.43 -1.65
C PHE A 190 -12.10 2.23 -2.93
N ARG A 191 -12.98 3.17 -3.23
CA ARG A 191 -13.86 3.13 -4.40
C ARG A 191 -13.56 4.26 -5.35
N MET A 192 -13.55 3.93 -6.63
CA MET A 192 -13.53 4.87 -7.75
C MET A 192 -14.72 4.55 -8.64
N SER A 193 -15.60 5.51 -8.90
CA SER A 193 -16.78 5.31 -9.73
C SER A 193 -16.99 6.47 -10.68
N SER A 194 -17.42 6.14 -11.90
CA SER A 194 -17.77 7.10 -12.96
C SER A 194 -18.70 6.45 -13.97
N THR A 195 -19.05 7.18 -15.01
CA THR A 195 -19.73 6.64 -16.20
C THR A 195 -18.84 5.72 -17.03
N GLN A 196 -17.52 5.73 -16.80
CA GLN A 196 -16.55 4.85 -17.48
C GLN A 196 -16.39 3.50 -16.80
N GLY A 197 -16.81 3.38 -15.54
CA GLY A 197 -16.73 2.15 -14.77
C GLY A 197 -16.64 2.38 -13.28
N GLN A 198 -16.57 1.27 -12.56
CA GLN A 198 -16.46 1.26 -11.11
C GLN A 198 -15.37 0.28 -10.68
N VAL A 199 -14.60 0.70 -9.69
CA VAL A 199 -13.50 -0.08 -9.08
C VAL A 199 -13.66 -0.05 -7.57
N GLU A 200 -13.49 -1.19 -6.92
CA GLU A 200 -13.37 -1.31 -5.48
C GLU A 200 -12.08 -2.09 -5.14
N MET A 201 -11.29 -1.53 -4.23
CA MET A 201 -10.06 -2.13 -3.71
C MET A 201 -10.18 -2.26 -2.20
N ALA A 202 -9.98 -3.48 -1.68
CA ALA A 202 -10.15 -3.80 -0.27
C ALA A 202 -8.80 -3.98 0.41
N PHE A 203 -8.45 -3.07 1.30
CA PHE A 203 -7.24 -3.14 2.11
C PHE A 203 -7.54 -3.73 3.47
N GLN A 204 -6.85 -4.79 3.85
CA GLN A 204 -6.99 -5.37 5.18
C GLN A 204 -6.45 -4.42 6.25
N VAL A 205 -7.21 -4.23 7.30
CA VAL A 205 -6.77 -3.46 8.47
C VAL A 205 -6.31 -4.45 9.52
N GLU A 206 -5.00 -4.49 9.74
CA GLU A 206 -4.48 -5.22 10.90
C GLU A 206 -4.84 -4.41 12.16
N THR A 207 -5.88 -4.83 12.86
CA THR A 207 -6.14 -4.32 14.20
C THR A 207 -5.01 -4.80 15.08
N ARG A 208 -4.08 -3.90 15.42
CA ARG A 208 -3.10 -4.18 16.46
C ARG A 208 -3.90 -4.44 17.73
N THR A 209 -4.10 -5.72 18.07
CA THR A 209 -4.55 -6.09 19.42
C THR A 209 -3.54 -5.44 20.35
N ALA A 210 -3.98 -4.41 21.07
CA ALA A 210 -3.14 -3.78 22.08
C ALA A 210 -2.57 -4.92 22.94
N ALA A 211 -1.27 -5.14 22.84
CA ALA A 211 -0.62 -6.11 23.70
C ALA A 211 -1.05 -5.75 25.13
N ALA A 212 -1.77 -6.67 25.77
CA ALA A 212 -2.16 -6.50 27.17
C ALA A 212 -0.90 -6.08 27.92
N PRO A 213 -0.96 -5.03 28.76
CA PRO A 213 0.20 -4.60 29.52
C PRO A 213 0.72 -5.83 30.26
N SER A 214 1.95 -6.23 29.93
CA SER A 214 2.62 -7.32 30.63
C SER A 214 2.58 -6.99 32.12
N SER A 215 1.83 -7.80 32.89
CA SER A 215 1.77 -7.66 34.34
C SER A 215 3.20 -7.53 34.87
N PRO A 216 3.48 -6.56 35.76
CA PRO A 216 4.81 -6.44 36.33
C PRO A 216 5.14 -7.75 37.01
N PRO A 217 6.41 -8.22 36.99
CA PRO A 217 6.81 -9.44 37.67
C PRO A 217 6.46 -9.30 39.15
N ALA A 218 5.76 -10.29 39.69
CA ALA A 218 5.40 -10.34 41.10
C ALA A 218 6.66 -10.11 41.91
N SER A 219 6.66 -9.02 42.70
CA SER A 219 7.74 -8.68 43.61
C SER A 219 8.05 -9.88 44.48
N ALA A 220 9.26 -10.41 44.36
CA ALA A 220 9.75 -11.48 45.24
C ALA A 220 9.66 -11.02 46.71
N VAL A 221 8.85 -11.70 47.45
CA VAL A 221 8.78 -11.51 48.91
C VAL A 221 10.17 -11.85 49.50
N PRO A 222 10.81 -10.94 50.24
CA PRO A 222 12.10 -11.24 50.85
C PRO A 222 11.92 -12.34 51.89
N PRO A 223 12.91 -13.27 52.06
CA PRO A 223 12.82 -14.32 53.03
C PRO A 223 12.85 -13.74 54.46
N SER A 224 11.98 -14.27 55.34
CA SER A 224 11.89 -13.92 56.75
C SER A 224 13.23 -14.20 57.45
N PRO A 225 13.67 -13.34 58.38
CA PRO A 225 14.88 -13.57 59.16
C PRO A 225 14.73 -14.79 60.10
N PRO A 226 15.82 -15.52 60.38
CA PRO A 226 15.78 -16.68 61.31
C PRO A 226 15.52 -16.24 62.75
N ALA A 227 14.71 -17.04 63.45
CA ALA A 227 14.40 -16.85 64.85
C ALA A 227 15.64 -16.93 65.75
N PRO A 228 15.76 -16.11 66.83
CA PRO A 228 16.86 -16.13 67.72
C PRO A 228 16.81 -17.42 68.59
N ARG A 229 18.01 -18.01 68.84
CA ARG A 229 18.21 -19.10 69.80
C ARG A 229 18.29 -18.58 71.25
#